data_96456be30846af876449c93fb6052d52
#
_entry.id   96456be30846af876449c93fb6052d52
#
_cell.length_a   1.000
_cell.length_b   1.000
_cell.length_c   1.000
_cell.angle_alpha   90.00
_cell.angle_beta   90.00
_cell.angle_gamma   90.00
#
_symmetry.space_group_name_H-M   'P 1'
#
loop_
_entity.id
_entity.type
_entity.pdbx_description
1 polymer ?
#
loop_
_entity_poly.entity_id
_entity_poly.type
_entity_poly.pdbx_seq_one_letter_code
_entity_poly.pdbx_strand_id
1 'polypeptide(L)'
;MTTRKRITKERVAVAASNLMTLQTGVPGFDAVLGGGLPEFSFNLIAGSPGTGKTTLVQQMVFANATIERPALYFTVLGEPTIKMLRYQRRFGFFDAALVGGAIQYVNLGEEALDGDLSVVLARIVAEVERVKPGFVVVDSFRSLMAGRDGREVEGSLPIEHFIQRLALHLTTWEVTSFLIGEYSEREQRNPVFTVADGVFWLSQVTDRNSVVRKVQAVKIRGQAQMPGLHTFRITDSGLQIFPRIPEQQSQRRPQTAVRLATGVPGLDEVMGGGVPAGDAVMLAGPAGSGKTTFATQFVAEGLRQGEGVVVVVFEEYPEEYLARAKARSHDLEKSTEVGRLKMLYLRPLDLSVDETLAEVLEAVVEVDATRVVIDSLSGFEVALAPAFRKDFRESLYRLVGALTATGVTIFMTTEIVGSYPAGRFTTEKVSFITDDIIVQRFVEIDGELRTVLAIHKMRGSKHSREFLTYSITDQGAVVGPPLRHYKGITTGVLELMPPSGPPGYVGLTDHESHLLETLVHIGSSSRALLSERAGVSLPEIKRILNRLELLGYAVADAAGNWTPLAKPAW
;
A
#
# COMPACT_ATOMS: atom_id res chain seq x y z
N MET A 1 59.00 4.63 -45.60
CA MET A 1 57.76 3.97 -46.07
C MET A 1 57.50 2.74 -45.17
N THR A 2 56.62 2.90 -44.18
CA THR A 2 56.35 1.83 -43.21
C THR A 2 54.82 1.70 -43.12
N THR A 3 54.32 0.63 -43.72
CA THR A 3 52.91 0.32 -43.86
C THR A 3 52.39 -0.27 -42.54
N ARG A 4 51.58 0.47 -41.80
CA ARG A 4 50.86 -0.02 -40.62
C ARG A 4 49.63 -0.86 -41.07
N LYS A 5 49.68 -2.16 -40.86
CA LYS A 5 48.54 -3.06 -40.98
C LYS A 5 47.50 -2.72 -39.87
N ARG A 6 46.32 -2.30 -40.29
CA ARG A 6 45.12 -2.19 -39.44
C ARG A 6 44.61 -3.59 -39.14
N ILE A 7 44.67 -4.01 -37.88
CA ILE A 7 43.98 -5.21 -37.38
C ILE A 7 42.52 -4.83 -37.17
N THR A 8 41.67 -5.31 -38.04
CA THR A 8 40.21 -5.25 -37.89
C THR A 8 39.81 -6.19 -36.74
N LYS A 9 39.33 -5.61 -35.63
CA LYS A 9 38.66 -6.39 -34.57
C LYS A 9 37.33 -6.88 -35.13
N GLU A 10 37.27 -8.13 -35.54
CA GLU A 10 36.00 -8.86 -35.67
C GLU A 10 35.34 -8.91 -34.31
N ARG A 11 34.23 -8.20 -34.18
CA ARG A 11 33.29 -8.37 -33.08
C ARG A 11 32.67 -9.75 -33.28
N VAL A 12 33.10 -10.73 -32.49
CA VAL A 12 32.33 -11.97 -32.29
C VAL A 12 31.01 -11.53 -31.65
N ALA A 13 29.96 -11.49 -32.45
CA ALA A 13 28.60 -11.39 -31.95
C ALA A 13 28.32 -12.72 -31.22
N VAL A 14 28.54 -12.74 -29.92
CA VAL A 14 27.98 -13.80 -29.06
C VAL A 14 26.48 -13.61 -29.19
N ALA A 15 25.84 -14.53 -29.94
CA ALA A 15 24.39 -14.65 -29.92
C ALA A 15 23.99 -14.72 -28.45
N ALA A 16 23.13 -13.80 -28.00
CA ALA A 16 22.53 -13.88 -26.68
C ALA A 16 21.76 -15.19 -26.65
N SER A 17 22.37 -16.25 -26.09
CA SER A 17 21.65 -17.46 -25.75
C SER A 17 20.66 -17.02 -24.66
N ASN A 18 19.37 -16.94 -25.00
CA ASN A 18 18.34 -16.83 -24.00
C ASN A 18 18.53 -17.98 -23.02
N LEU A 19 18.96 -17.70 -21.79
CA LEU A 19 18.98 -18.69 -20.72
C LEU A 19 17.56 -19.25 -20.66
N MET A 20 17.42 -20.55 -20.80
CA MET A 20 16.13 -21.21 -20.61
C MET A 20 15.79 -21.13 -19.12
N THR A 21 14.61 -20.62 -18.82
CA THR A 21 14.13 -20.48 -17.45
C THR A 21 12.96 -21.40 -17.20
N LEU A 22 12.98 -22.05 -16.05
CA LEU A 22 11.93 -22.91 -15.54
C LEU A 22 10.95 -22.09 -14.71
N GLN A 23 9.65 -22.20 -14.97
CA GLN A 23 8.63 -21.66 -14.10
C GLN A 23 8.59 -22.46 -12.80
N THR A 24 8.65 -21.78 -11.66
CA THR A 24 8.77 -22.47 -10.37
C THR A 24 7.48 -23.14 -9.91
N GLY A 25 6.31 -22.72 -10.42
CA GLY A 25 5.02 -23.16 -9.91
C GLY A 25 4.69 -22.60 -8.51
N VAL A 26 5.48 -21.64 -8.04
CA VAL A 26 5.26 -20.95 -6.77
C VAL A 26 4.77 -19.52 -7.05
N PRO A 27 3.52 -19.18 -6.72
CA PRO A 27 2.97 -17.86 -7.01
C PRO A 27 3.88 -16.72 -6.51
N GLY A 28 4.18 -15.77 -7.41
CA GLY A 28 5.04 -14.63 -7.14
C GLY A 28 6.55 -14.89 -7.16
N PHE A 29 7.01 -16.15 -7.11
CA PHE A 29 8.44 -16.42 -7.04
C PHE A 29 9.16 -16.13 -8.36
N ASP A 30 8.56 -16.48 -9.49
CA ASP A 30 9.14 -16.22 -10.81
C ASP A 30 9.40 -14.73 -11.05
N ALA A 31 8.53 -13.86 -10.54
CA ALA A 31 8.74 -12.41 -10.57
C ALA A 31 9.97 -11.99 -9.75
N VAL A 32 10.14 -12.56 -8.55
CA VAL A 32 11.33 -12.33 -7.72
C VAL A 32 12.60 -12.77 -8.40
N LEU A 33 12.54 -13.89 -9.12
CA LEU A 33 13.68 -14.46 -9.85
C LEU A 33 13.99 -13.71 -11.15
N GLY A 34 13.08 -12.85 -11.64
CA GLY A 34 13.25 -12.14 -12.91
C GLY A 34 12.80 -12.94 -14.14
N GLY A 35 11.82 -13.84 -13.96
CA GLY A 35 11.18 -14.62 -15.04
C GLY A 35 11.24 -16.13 -14.89
N GLY A 36 11.70 -16.64 -13.73
CA GLY A 36 11.82 -18.07 -13.45
C GLY A 36 13.23 -18.48 -13.01
N LEU A 37 13.43 -19.77 -12.74
CA LEU A 37 14.70 -20.31 -12.31
C LEU A 37 15.55 -20.71 -13.54
N PRO A 38 16.84 -20.35 -13.65
CA PRO A 38 17.69 -20.85 -14.72
C PRO A 38 17.72 -22.39 -14.74
N GLU A 39 17.46 -22.99 -15.89
CA GLU A 39 17.57 -24.44 -16.06
C GLU A 39 19.01 -24.92 -15.86
N PHE A 40 19.16 -26.16 -15.44
CA PHE A 40 20.45 -26.83 -15.18
C PHE A 40 21.30 -26.11 -14.12
N SER A 41 20.69 -25.28 -13.29
CA SER A 41 21.38 -24.58 -12.22
C SER A 41 21.50 -25.42 -10.95
N PHE A 42 22.59 -25.19 -10.21
CA PHE A 42 22.85 -25.79 -8.91
C PHE A 42 22.44 -24.79 -7.81
N ASN A 43 21.34 -25.07 -7.11
CA ASN A 43 20.68 -24.14 -6.21
C ASN A 43 20.77 -24.54 -4.75
N LEU A 44 21.06 -23.58 -3.89
CA LEU A 44 21.05 -23.74 -2.44
C LEU A 44 19.80 -23.05 -1.86
N ILE A 45 19.00 -23.80 -1.11
CA ILE A 45 17.88 -23.30 -0.32
C ILE A 45 18.30 -23.30 1.15
N ALA A 46 18.60 -22.13 1.67
CA ALA A 46 19.18 -21.93 3.00
C ALA A 46 18.19 -21.25 3.96
N GLY A 47 18.37 -21.44 5.25
CA GLY A 47 17.61 -20.77 6.31
C GLY A 47 17.41 -21.64 7.55
N SER A 48 16.87 -21.04 8.62
CA SER A 48 16.63 -21.73 9.89
C SER A 48 15.58 -22.85 9.78
N PRO A 49 15.53 -23.80 10.74
CA PRO A 49 14.47 -24.80 10.81
C PRO A 49 13.07 -24.18 10.78
N GLY A 50 12.10 -24.85 10.15
CA GLY A 50 10.69 -24.43 10.12
C GLY A 50 10.37 -23.22 9.20
N THR A 51 11.33 -22.72 8.42
CA THR A 51 11.10 -21.60 7.48
C THR A 51 10.40 -21.99 6.18
N GLY A 52 10.15 -23.28 5.92
CA GLY A 52 9.43 -23.75 4.71
C GLY A 52 10.30 -24.15 3.52
N LYS A 53 11.60 -24.37 3.72
CA LYS A 53 12.56 -24.78 2.67
C LYS A 53 12.12 -26.03 1.91
N THR A 54 11.83 -27.11 2.63
CA THR A 54 11.35 -28.38 2.07
C THR A 54 10.05 -28.20 1.29
N THR A 55 9.09 -27.43 1.84
CA THR A 55 7.81 -27.16 1.18
C THR A 55 8.00 -26.37 -0.12
N LEU A 56 8.88 -25.35 -0.13
CA LEU A 56 9.21 -24.58 -1.32
C LEU A 56 9.73 -25.47 -2.45
N VAL A 57 10.75 -26.32 -2.14
CA VAL A 57 11.36 -27.18 -3.15
C VAL A 57 10.39 -28.25 -3.63
N GLN A 58 9.60 -28.83 -2.74
CA GLN A 58 8.59 -29.81 -3.13
C GLN A 58 7.52 -29.21 -4.04
N GLN A 59 7.02 -28.02 -3.73
CA GLN A 59 6.07 -27.33 -4.60
C GLN A 59 6.64 -27.12 -6.01
N MET A 60 7.92 -26.70 -6.13
CA MET A 60 8.61 -26.57 -7.42
C MET A 60 8.75 -27.90 -8.14
N VAL A 61 9.08 -28.97 -7.43
CA VAL A 61 9.22 -30.31 -8.00
C VAL A 61 7.89 -30.86 -8.48
N PHE A 62 6.83 -30.78 -7.67
CA PHE A 62 5.49 -31.22 -8.06
C PHE A 62 4.92 -30.47 -9.26
N ALA A 63 5.27 -29.18 -9.39
CA ALA A 63 4.84 -28.37 -10.54
C ALA A 63 5.55 -28.72 -11.85
N ASN A 64 6.75 -29.36 -11.80
CA ASN A 64 7.62 -29.49 -12.98
C ASN A 64 8.02 -30.93 -13.35
N ALA A 65 7.92 -31.86 -12.39
CA ALA A 65 8.32 -33.24 -12.66
C ALA A 65 7.29 -33.99 -13.55
N THR A 66 7.79 -34.66 -14.57
CA THR A 66 7.00 -35.53 -15.44
C THR A 66 7.69 -36.91 -15.59
N ILE A 67 7.03 -37.87 -16.23
CA ILE A 67 7.64 -39.17 -16.48
C ILE A 67 8.87 -39.05 -17.41
N GLU A 68 8.83 -38.11 -18.36
CA GLU A 68 9.94 -37.86 -19.31
C GLU A 68 11.06 -37.04 -18.67
N ARG A 69 10.73 -36.26 -17.64
CA ARG A 69 11.64 -35.41 -16.87
C ARG A 69 11.47 -35.67 -15.37
N PRO A 70 11.87 -36.84 -14.88
CA PRO A 70 11.61 -37.21 -13.49
C PRO A 70 12.46 -36.43 -12.48
N ALA A 71 12.02 -36.44 -11.24
CA ALA A 71 12.74 -35.88 -10.11
C ALA A 71 13.25 -36.99 -9.20
N LEU A 72 14.53 -36.90 -8.80
CA LEU A 72 15.11 -37.69 -7.70
C LEU A 72 15.18 -36.85 -6.44
N TYR A 73 14.52 -37.32 -5.40
CA TYR A 73 14.49 -36.64 -4.10
C TYR A 73 15.25 -37.49 -3.08
N PHE A 74 16.46 -37.09 -2.75
CA PHE A 74 17.31 -37.73 -1.74
C PHE A 74 16.99 -37.22 -0.36
N THR A 75 16.66 -38.12 0.58
CA THR A 75 16.46 -37.81 2.01
C THR A 75 17.63 -38.36 2.82
N VAL A 76 18.14 -37.57 3.78
CA VAL A 76 19.39 -37.87 4.48
C VAL A 76 19.21 -38.31 5.91
N LEU A 77 18.16 -38.02 6.60
CA LEU A 77 18.00 -38.43 8.00
C LEU A 77 16.62 -39.00 8.29
N GLY A 78 16.61 -40.15 8.98
CA GLY A 78 15.65 -40.62 10.00
C GLY A 78 14.16 -40.33 9.86
N GLU A 79 13.74 -39.44 9.01
CA GLU A 79 12.33 -39.23 8.73
C GLU A 79 11.92 -40.17 7.57
N PRO A 80 11.14 -41.21 7.85
CA PRO A 80 10.69 -42.12 6.79
C PRO A 80 9.97 -41.29 5.71
N THR A 81 10.27 -41.56 4.44
CA THR A 81 9.62 -40.90 3.28
C THR A 81 8.09 -40.89 3.40
N ILE A 82 7.51 -41.93 3.99
CA ILE A 82 6.08 -42.06 4.26
C ILE A 82 5.58 -40.94 5.20
N LYS A 83 6.37 -40.54 6.20
CA LYS A 83 5.99 -39.49 7.14
C LYS A 83 6.03 -38.13 6.44
N MET A 84 7.06 -37.85 5.68
CA MET A 84 7.18 -36.63 4.86
C MET A 84 6.00 -36.51 3.87
N LEU A 85 5.71 -37.58 3.12
CA LEU A 85 4.58 -37.61 2.19
C LEU A 85 3.22 -37.41 2.89
N ARG A 86 3.06 -37.91 4.13
CA ARG A 86 1.84 -37.71 4.91
C ARG A 86 1.60 -36.21 5.19
N TYR A 87 2.64 -35.44 5.48
CA TYR A 87 2.50 -34.01 5.70
C TYR A 87 2.24 -33.26 4.39
N GLN A 88 2.88 -33.67 3.30
CA GLN A 88 2.74 -33.02 2.00
C GLN A 88 1.34 -33.19 1.38
N ARG A 89 0.66 -34.30 1.66
CA ARG A 89 -0.73 -34.55 1.22
C ARG A 89 -1.74 -33.47 1.62
N ARG A 90 -1.38 -32.60 2.56
CA ARG A 90 -2.25 -31.51 3.01
C ARG A 90 -2.20 -30.28 2.10
N PHE A 91 -1.18 -30.18 1.25
CA PHE A 91 -1.01 -29.06 0.35
C PHE A 91 -1.67 -29.32 -1.00
N GLY A 92 -2.31 -28.27 -1.54
CA GLY A 92 -3.00 -28.33 -2.83
C GLY A 92 -2.11 -28.64 -4.03
N PHE A 93 -0.78 -28.42 -3.92
CA PHE A 93 0.17 -28.77 -4.98
C PHE A 93 0.54 -30.27 -5.02
N PHE A 94 0.17 -31.06 -4.00
CA PHE A 94 0.54 -32.47 -3.93
C PHE A 94 -0.34 -33.33 -4.84
N ASP A 95 0.30 -34.04 -5.75
CA ASP A 95 -0.33 -35.08 -6.60
C ASP A 95 0.24 -36.47 -6.29
N ALA A 96 -0.58 -37.34 -5.74
CA ALA A 96 -0.19 -38.69 -5.39
C ALA A 96 0.17 -39.54 -6.63
N ALA A 97 -0.35 -39.22 -7.82
CA ALA A 97 -0.08 -39.95 -9.05
C ALA A 97 1.38 -39.77 -9.56
N LEU A 98 2.03 -38.68 -9.18
CA LEU A 98 3.42 -38.40 -9.55
C LEU A 98 4.42 -39.19 -8.67
N VAL A 99 4.00 -39.64 -7.48
CA VAL A 99 4.91 -40.31 -6.52
C VAL A 99 5.20 -41.74 -6.95
N GLY A 100 6.48 -42.10 -7.02
CA GLY A 100 6.98 -43.41 -7.47
C GLY A 100 7.18 -43.53 -8.98
N GLY A 101 6.59 -42.62 -9.76
CA GLY A 101 6.81 -42.48 -11.20
C GLY A 101 7.68 -41.29 -11.53
N ALA A 102 7.05 -40.12 -11.69
CA ALA A 102 7.73 -38.87 -12.00
C ALA A 102 8.60 -38.36 -10.83
N ILE A 103 8.23 -38.65 -9.58
CA ILE A 103 8.99 -38.24 -8.39
C ILE A 103 9.40 -39.49 -7.62
N GLN A 104 10.72 -39.78 -7.59
CA GLN A 104 11.29 -40.93 -6.92
C GLN A 104 12.06 -40.48 -5.67
N TYR A 105 11.77 -41.12 -4.54
CA TYR A 105 12.43 -40.85 -3.27
C TYR A 105 13.50 -41.89 -2.97
N VAL A 106 14.72 -41.46 -2.64
CA VAL A 106 15.85 -42.30 -2.28
C VAL A 106 16.34 -41.89 -0.89
N ASN A 107 16.44 -42.86 0.02
CA ASN A 107 16.99 -42.62 1.35
C ASN A 107 18.50 -42.86 1.34
N LEU A 108 19.25 -41.86 1.79
CA LEU A 108 20.72 -41.92 1.95
C LEU A 108 21.14 -42.08 3.43
N GLY A 109 20.20 -42.46 4.30
CA GLY A 109 20.45 -42.52 5.74
C GLY A 109 21.53 -43.53 6.13
N GLU A 110 21.59 -44.69 5.47
CA GLU A 110 22.61 -45.73 5.75
C GLU A 110 23.99 -45.24 5.32
N GLU A 111 24.12 -44.72 4.11
CA GLU A 111 25.39 -44.20 3.58
C GLU A 111 25.90 -42.99 4.35
N ALA A 112 24.98 -42.18 4.90
CA ALA A 112 25.33 -40.99 5.71
C ALA A 112 25.82 -41.35 7.11
N LEU A 113 25.40 -42.46 7.71
CA LEU A 113 25.81 -42.90 9.05
C LEU A 113 27.29 -43.23 9.13
N ASP A 114 27.87 -43.79 8.06
CA ASP A 114 29.30 -44.15 8.01
C ASP A 114 30.21 -42.91 7.92
N GLY A 115 29.66 -41.72 7.66
CA GLY A 115 30.38 -40.45 7.60
C GLY A 115 31.31 -40.31 6.37
N ASP A 116 31.35 -41.28 5.46
CA ASP A 116 32.14 -41.18 4.24
C ASP A 116 31.34 -40.56 3.08
N LEU A 117 31.64 -39.30 2.79
CA LEU A 117 31.01 -38.57 1.70
C LEU A 117 31.30 -39.14 0.31
N SER A 118 32.34 -39.98 0.15
CA SER A 118 32.62 -40.64 -1.14
C SER A 118 31.58 -41.68 -1.46
N VAL A 119 31.10 -42.44 -0.47
CA VAL A 119 30.04 -43.45 -0.60
C VAL A 119 28.70 -42.75 -0.93
N VAL A 120 28.39 -41.66 -0.22
CA VAL A 120 27.18 -40.85 -0.49
C VAL A 120 27.20 -40.30 -1.92
N LEU A 121 28.34 -39.76 -2.37
CA LEU A 121 28.49 -39.25 -3.73
C LEU A 121 28.31 -40.35 -4.77
N ALA A 122 28.96 -41.52 -4.56
CA ALA A 122 28.83 -42.67 -5.47
C ALA A 122 27.36 -43.15 -5.57
N ARG A 123 26.62 -43.17 -4.46
CA ARG A 123 25.19 -43.52 -4.44
C ARG A 123 24.34 -42.52 -5.23
N ILE A 124 24.55 -41.22 -5.01
CA ILE A 124 23.83 -40.17 -5.76
C ILE A 124 24.11 -40.31 -7.26
N VAL A 125 25.40 -40.46 -7.65
CA VAL A 125 25.82 -40.62 -9.04
C VAL A 125 25.15 -41.84 -9.69
N ALA A 126 25.18 -42.99 -9.03
CA ALA A 126 24.57 -44.21 -9.54
C ALA A 126 23.05 -44.09 -9.78
N GLU A 127 22.33 -43.44 -8.88
CA GLU A 127 20.90 -43.24 -9.04
C GLU A 127 20.59 -42.21 -10.15
N VAL A 128 21.37 -41.14 -10.27
CA VAL A 128 21.20 -40.15 -11.35
C VAL A 128 21.48 -40.76 -12.71
N GLU A 129 22.52 -41.57 -12.85
CA GLU A 129 22.82 -42.29 -14.09
C GLU A 129 21.72 -43.29 -14.46
N ARG A 130 21.14 -43.97 -13.47
CA ARG A 130 20.04 -44.93 -13.65
C ARG A 130 18.76 -44.29 -14.13
N VAL A 131 18.36 -43.17 -13.49
CA VAL A 131 17.06 -42.49 -13.70
C VAL A 131 17.12 -41.42 -14.78
N LYS A 132 18.26 -40.76 -14.95
CA LYS A 132 18.48 -39.58 -15.82
C LYS A 132 17.44 -38.48 -15.53
N PRO A 133 17.40 -37.99 -14.28
CA PRO A 133 16.37 -37.07 -13.85
C PRO A 133 16.58 -35.68 -14.45
N GLY A 134 15.50 -34.91 -14.59
CA GLY A 134 15.56 -33.45 -14.85
C GLY A 134 15.78 -32.65 -13.59
N PHE A 135 15.43 -33.24 -12.43
CA PHE A 135 15.53 -32.57 -11.12
C PHE A 135 16.19 -33.49 -10.09
N VAL A 136 17.10 -32.91 -9.29
CA VAL A 136 17.71 -33.58 -8.14
C VAL A 136 17.54 -32.71 -6.90
N VAL A 137 17.05 -33.31 -5.83
CA VAL A 137 16.90 -32.66 -4.52
C VAL A 137 17.70 -33.44 -3.48
N VAL A 138 18.42 -32.74 -2.61
CA VAL A 138 19.08 -33.30 -1.41
C VAL A 138 18.57 -32.61 -0.16
N ASP A 139 17.77 -33.30 0.66
CA ASP A 139 17.13 -32.80 1.88
C ASP A 139 17.45 -33.70 3.09
N SER A 140 18.19 -33.27 4.11
CA SER A 140 18.89 -32.00 4.15
C SER A 140 20.39 -32.24 3.94
N PHE A 141 20.96 -31.42 3.10
CA PHE A 141 22.39 -31.47 2.80
C PHE A 141 23.27 -31.29 4.05
N ARG A 142 22.83 -30.43 5.01
CA ARG A 142 23.58 -30.21 6.26
C ARG A 142 23.64 -31.47 7.13
N SER A 143 22.64 -32.33 7.05
CA SER A 143 22.64 -33.59 7.81
C SER A 143 23.72 -34.56 7.37
N LEU A 144 24.13 -34.51 6.10
CA LEU A 144 25.31 -35.24 5.60
C LEU A 144 26.61 -34.78 6.26
N MET A 145 26.61 -33.54 6.78
CA MET A 145 27.78 -32.92 7.42
C MET A 145 27.79 -33.09 8.94
N ALA A 146 26.63 -33.25 9.58
CA ALA A 146 26.50 -33.31 11.04
C ALA A 146 26.95 -34.65 11.64
N GLY A 147 26.99 -35.74 10.87
CA GLY A 147 27.49 -37.04 11.31
C GLY A 147 28.99 -37.05 11.66
N ARG A 148 29.65 -35.90 11.50
CA ARG A 148 31.09 -35.73 11.74
C ARG A 148 31.42 -35.00 13.04
N ASP A 149 30.85 -35.29 14.17
CA ASP A 149 31.18 -34.67 15.49
C ASP A 149 32.70 -34.41 15.70
N GLY A 150 33.29 -33.55 14.86
CA GLY A 150 34.69 -33.14 14.92
C GLY A 150 35.72 -34.24 14.64
N ARG A 151 35.32 -35.45 14.21
CA ARG A 151 36.25 -36.50 13.81
C ARG A 151 36.36 -36.53 12.27
N GLU A 152 37.49 -36.06 11.75
CA GLU A 152 37.90 -36.36 10.40
C GLU A 152 38.12 -37.89 10.29
N VAL A 153 37.28 -38.55 9.52
CA VAL A 153 37.57 -39.97 9.17
C VAL A 153 38.77 -39.95 8.22
N GLU A 154 39.86 -40.57 8.63
CA GLU A 154 41.11 -40.63 7.85
C GLU A 154 40.82 -41.20 6.47
N GLY A 155 41.07 -40.43 5.40
CA GLY A 155 40.76 -40.83 4.01
C GLY A 155 39.39 -40.39 3.47
N SER A 156 38.50 -39.76 4.25
CA SER A 156 37.21 -39.26 3.76
C SER A 156 37.35 -38.02 2.86
N LEU A 157 36.46 -37.91 1.84
CA LEU A 157 36.45 -36.77 0.94
C LEU A 157 36.16 -35.44 1.71
N PRO A 158 37.02 -34.39 1.61
CA PRO A 158 36.72 -33.11 2.18
C PRO A 158 35.40 -32.54 1.64
N ILE A 159 34.67 -31.81 2.48
CA ILE A 159 33.34 -31.25 2.15
C ILE A 159 33.37 -30.36 0.90
N GLU A 160 34.43 -29.58 0.76
CA GLU A 160 34.62 -28.69 -0.40
C GLU A 160 34.74 -29.51 -1.70
N HIS A 161 35.49 -30.59 -1.66
CA HIS A 161 35.64 -31.47 -2.81
C HIS A 161 34.36 -32.26 -3.12
N PHE A 162 33.61 -32.67 -2.09
CA PHE A 162 32.31 -33.28 -2.27
C PHE A 162 31.34 -32.36 -2.99
N ILE A 163 31.20 -31.09 -2.50
CA ILE A 163 30.33 -30.10 -3.10
C ILE A 163 30.72 -29.80 -4.55
N GLN A 164 32.03 -29.62 -4.80
CA GLN A 164 32.54 -29.35 -6.15
C GLN A 164 32.27 -30.51 -7.12
N ARG A 165 32.51 -31.75 -6.69
CA ARG A 165 32.26 -32.93 -7.49
C ARG A 165 30.77 -33.14 -7.77
N LEU A 166 29.94 -32.99 -6.73
CA LEU A 166 28.50 -33.12 -6.88
C LEU A 166 27.95 -32.08 -7.88
N ALA A 167 28.34 -30.79 -7.71
CA ALA A 167 27.94 -29.72 -8.62
C ALA A 167 28.41 -29.99 -10.07
N LEU A 168 29.67 -30.47 -10.25
CA LEU A 168 30.20 -30.80 -11.57
C LEU A 168 29.40 -31.92 -12.24
N HIS A 169 29.10 -33.00 -11.51
CA HIS A 169 28.29 -34.09 -12.04
C HIS A 169 26.90 -33.63 -12.45
N LEU A 170 26.19 -32.95 -11.56
CA LEU A 170 24.81 -32.48 -11.81
C LEU A 170 24.73 -31.49 -12.97
N THR A 171 25.72 -30.59 -13.09
CA THR A 171 25.79 -29.64 -14.21
C THR A 171 26.10 -30.36 -15.52
N THR A 172 27.00 -31.36 -15.51
CA THR A 172 27.36 -32.12 -16.71
C THR A 172 26.18 -32.94 -17.26
N TRP A 173 25.28 -33.37 -16.41
CA TRP A 173 24.07 -34.11 -16.78
C TRP A 173 22.87 -33.24 -17.11
N GLU A 174 23.03 -31.89 -17.15
CA GLU A 174 21.94 -30.96 -17.42
C GLU A 174 20.76 -31.13 -16.43
N VAL A 175 21.07 -31.23 -15.15
CA VAL A 175 20.09 -31.40 -14.07
C VAL A 175 19.91 -30.07 -13.30
N THR A 176 18.66 -29.66 -13.12
CA THR A 176 18.32 -28.59 -12.17
C THR A 176 18.30 -29.16 -10.76
N SER A 177 19.15 -28.68 -9.88
CA SER A 177 19.34 -29.28 -8.57
C SER A 177 19.09 -28.31 -7.41
N PHE A 178 18.59 -28.86 -6.30
CA PHE A 178 18.27 -28.14 -5.08
C PHE A 178 18.95 -28.83 -3.88
N LEU A 179 19.83 -28.10 -3.20
CA LEU A 179 20.37 -28.50 -1.92
C LEU A 179 19.63 -27.75 -0.82
N ILE A 180 19.01 -28.47 0.09
CA ILE A 180 18.30 -27.88 1.24
C ILE A 180 19.23 -27.96 2.45
N GLY A 181 19.48 -26.81 3.08
CA GLY A 181 20.36 -26.76 4.24
C GLY A 181 19.88 -25.80 5.33
N GLU A 182 20.12 -26.20 6.57
CA GLU A 182 19.89 -25.35 7.73
C GLU A 182 21.15 -24.54 7.99
N TYR A 183 21.07 -23.24 7.79
CA TYR A 183 22.19 -22.32 7.98
C TYR A 183 21.72 -21.09 8.78
N SER A 184 22.63 -20.57 9.62
CA SER A 184 22.48 -19.26 10.23
C SER A 184 23.19 -18.20 9.37
N GLU A 185 22.82 -16.93 9.54
CA GLU A 185 23.44 -15.82 8.80
C GLU A 185 24.97 -15.74 8.99
N ARG A 186 25.48 -16.27 10.09
CA ARG A 186 26.93 -16.31 10.39
C ARG A 186 27.69 -17.36 9.56
N GLU A 187 26.98 -18.32 8.99
CA GLU A 187 27.57 -19.46 8.27
C GLU A 187 27.65 -19.24 6.74
N GLN A 188 27.40 -18.04 6.24
CA GLN A 188 27.45 -17.71 4.80
C GLN A 188 28.86 -17.90 4.16
N ARG A 189 29.89 -18.17 4.98
CA ARG A 189 31.25 -18.49 4.51
C ARG A 189 31.42 -19.96 4.09
N ASN A 190 30.39 -20.79 4.22
CA ASN A 190 30.47 -22.19 3.78
C ASN A 190 30.73 -22.28 2.26
N PRO A 191 31.61 -23.16 1.79
CA PRO A 191 31.94 -23.32 0.38
C PRO A 191 30.75 -23.52 -0.56
N VAL A 192 29.65 -24.12 -0.09
CA VAL A 192 28.44 -24.33 -0.87
C VAL A 192 27.85 -23.02 -1.44
N PHE A 193 27.95 -21.92 -0.69
CA PHE A 193 27.47 -20.60 -1.16
C PHE A 193 28.26 -20.07 -2.34
N THR A 194 29.55 -20.43 -2.43
CA THR A 194 30.43 -20.02 -3.52
C THR A 194 30.15 -20.84 -4.80
N VAL A 195 29.96 -22.14 -4.66
CA VAL A 195 29.78 -23.07 -5.77
C VAL A 195 28.37 -22.93 -6.39
N ALA A 196 27.34 -22.71 -5.56
CA ALA A 196 25.95 -22.61 -6.04
C ALA A 196 25.76 -21.50 -7.08
N ASP A 197 24.93 -21.78 -8.11
CA ASP A 197 24.51 -20.82 -9.12
C ASP A 197 23.37 -19.94 -8.60
N GLY A 198 22.41 -20.54 -7.88
CA GLY A 198 21.34 -19.88 -7.16
C GLY A 198 21.49 -20.05 -5.65
N VAL A 199 21.25 -18.97 -4.88
CA VAL A 199 21.20 -19.00 -3.41
C VAL A 199 19.94 -18.29 -2.95
N PHE A 200 19.05 -19.05 -2.31
CA PHE A 200 17.78 -18.55 -1.79
C PHE A 200 17.75 -18.69 -0.28
N TRP A 201 17.55 -17.57 0.39
CA TRP A 201 17.53 -17.51 1.84
C TRP A 201 16.12 -17.33 2.37
N LEU A 202 15.63 -18.30 3.15
CA LEU A 202 14.35 -18.23 3.84
C LEU A 202 14.57 -17.90 5.31
N SER A 203 13.88 -16.89 5.79
CA SER A 203 13.95 -16.46 7.19
C SER A 203 12.55 -16.29 7.77
N GLN A 204 12.47 -16.38 9.10
CA GLN A 204 11.28 -15.99 9.83
C GLN A 204 11.67 -15.13 11.02
N VAL A 205 10.87 -14.10 11.27
CA VAL A 205 11.00 -13.21 12.41
C VAL A 205 9.74 -13.30 13.24
N THR A 206 9.91 -13.55 14.54
CA THR A 206 8.79 -13.49 15.49
C THR A 206 8.89 -12.18 16.24
N ASP A 207 7.87 -11.34 16.15
CA ASP A 207 7.73 -10.12 16.92
C ASP A 207 6.39 -10.15 17.64
N ARG A 208 6.41 -10.18 18.99
CA ARG A 208 5.25 -10.41 19.85
C ARG A 208 4.57 -11.73 19.50
N ASN A 209 3.31 -11.69 19.02
CA ASN A 209 2.52 -12.88 18.64
C ASN A 209 2.44 -13.08 17.13
N SER A 210 3.23 -12.34 16.34
CA SER A 210 3.22 -12.40 14.88
C SER A 210 4.49 -13.06 14.35
N VAL A 211 4.34 -13.90 13.32
CA VAL A 211 5.43 -14.57 12.61
C VAL A 211 5.43 -14.10 11.16
N VAL A 212 6.46 -13.36 10.79
CA VAL A 212 6.68 -12.89 9.42
C VAL A 212 7.74 -13.75 8.75
N ARG A 213 7.42 -14.33 7.59
CA ARG A 213 8.36 -15.09 6.77
C ARG A 213 8.81 -14.28 5.58
N LYS A 214 10.11 -14.36 5.29
CA LYS A 214 10.74 -13.63 4.18
C LYS A 214 11.65 -14.55 3.37
N VAL A 215 11.69 -14.35 2.06
CA VAL A 215 12.61 -14.99 1.13
C VAL A 215 13.46 -13.94 0.43
N GLN A 216 14.72 -14.26 0.19
CA GLN A 216 15.65 -13.44 -0.57
C GLN A 216 16.37 -14.30 -1.59
N ALA A 217 16.39 -13.88 -2.85
CA ALA A 217 17.33 -14.37 -3.84
C ALA A 217 18.67 -13.62 -3.62
N VAL A 218 19.60 -14.28 -2.92
CA VAL A 218 20.90 -13.67 -2.59
C VAL A 218 21.80 -13.63 -3.83
N LYS A 219 21.69 -14.67 -4.68
CA LYS A 219 22.50 -14.85 -5.87
C LYS A 219 21.73 -15.67 -6.91
N ILE A 220 21.77 -15.23 -8.17
CA ILE A 220 21.40 -16.03 -9.33
C ILE A 220 22.40 -15.69 -10.44
N ARG A 221 23.11 -16.69 -10.96
CA ARG A 221 24.05 -16.48 -12.05
C ARG A 221 23.33 -16.30 -13.38
N GLY A 222 23.75 -15.29 -14.13
CA GLY A 222 23.26 -15.07 -15.49
C GLY A 222 21.91 -14.35 -15.58
N GLN A 223 21.28 -13.99 -14.45
CA GLN A 223 19.96 -13.39 -14.41
C GLN A 223 19.91 -12.27 -13.37
N ALA A 224 19.13 -11.22 -13.67
CA ALA A 224 18.84 -10.15 -12.72
C ALA A 224 17.60 -10.54 -11.88
N GLN A 225 17.78 -10.67 -10.58
CA GLN A 225 16.70 -10.91 -9.63
C GLN A 225 16.22 -9.61 -8.99
N MET A 226 15.00 -9.62 -8.45
CA MET A 226 14.52 -8.53 -7.62
C MET A 226 15.32 -8.46 -6.31
N PRO A 227 15.93 -7.29 -5.98
CA PRO A 227 16.72 -7.15 -4.77
C PRO A 227 15.84 -7.04 -3.53
N GLY A 228 16.35 -7.52 -2.40
CA GLY A 228 15.75 -7.35 -1.07
C GLY A 228 15.03 -8.58 -0.54
N LEU A 229 14.27 -8.36 0.52
CA LEU A 229 13.51 -9.39 1.23
C LEU A 229 12.05 -9.34 0.78
N HIS A 230 11.51 -10.44 0.30
CA HIS A 230 10.13 -10.60 -0.14
C HIS A 230 9.34 -11.38 0.90
N THR A 231 8.16 -10.92 1.25
CA THR A 231 7.30 -11.62 2.21
C THR A 231 6.66 -12.84 1.55
N PHE A 232 6.44 -13.91 2.31
CA PHE A 232 5.69 -15.05 1.84
C PHE A 232 4.83 -15.68 2.94
N ARG A 233 3.77 -16.37 2.54
CA ARG A 233 2.92 -17.21 3.40
C ARG A 233 3.02 -18.67 3.00
N ILE A 234 2.75 -19.53 3.96
CA ILE A 234 2.51 -20.96 3.74
C ILE A 234 1.04 -21.19 4.02
N THR A 235 0.29 -21.54 2.99
CA THR A 235 -1.15 -21.80 3.01
C THR A 235 -1.44 -23.26 2.70
N ASP A 236 -2.69 -23.66 2.72
CA ASP A 236 -3.09 -24.99 2.27
C ASP A 236 -2.77 -25.25 0.79
N SER A 237 -2.62 -24.22 -0.03
CA SER A 237 -2.18 -24.32 -1.43
C SER A 237 -0.66 -24.43 -1.59
N GLY A 238 0.12 -24.21 -0.53
CA GLY A 238 1.58 -24.16 -0.55
C GLY A 238 2.12 -22.78 -0.21
N LEU A 239 3.33 -22.46 -0.69
CA LEU A 239 3.93 -21.15 -0.55
C LEU A 239 3.34 -20.18 -1.59
N GLN A 240 3.07 -18.97 -1.13
CA GLN A 240 2.77 -17.82 -1.95
C GLN A 240 3.73 -16.69 -1.58
N ILE A 241 4.46 -16.17 -2.54
CA ILE A 241 5.45 -15.11 -2.35
C ILE A 241 4.86 -13.79 -2.87
N PHE A 242 5.05 -12.74 -2.09
CA PHE A 242 4.62 -11.38 -2.42
C PHE A 242 5.87 -10.56 -2.78
N PRO A 243 6.15 -10.34 -4.08
CA PRO A 243 7.30 -9.58 -4.51
C PRO A 243 7.28 -8.16 -3.96
N ARG A 244 8.40 -7.70 -3.42
CA ARG A 244 8.55 -6.29 -3.04
C ARG A 244 8.59 -5.44 -4.31
N ILE A 245 7.62 -4.55 -4.48
CA ILE A 245 7.56 -3.69 -5.66
C ILE A 245 8.67 -2.63 -5.58
N PRO A 246 9.54 -2.52 -6.61
CA PRO A 246 10.59 -1.52 -6.64
C PRO A 246 10.02 -0.11 -6.75
N GLU A 247 10.63 0.86 -6.06
CA GLU A 247 10.25 2.28 -6.13
C GLU A 247 10.32 2.88 -7.55
N GLN A 248 11.12 2.29 -8.43
CA GLN A 248 11.34 2.78 -9.79
C GLN A 248 10.17 2.55 -10.76
N GLN A 249 9.19 1.72 -10.41
CA GLN A 249 8.00 1.49 -11.24
C GLN A 249 6.91 2.55 -11.07
N SER A 250 7.03 3.45 -10.10
CA SER A 250 6.14 4.59 -9.94
C SER A 250 6.45 5.72 -10.92
N GLN A 251 6.44 5.44 -12.22
CA GLN A 251 6.40 6.52 -13.22
C GLN A 251 5.02 7.16 -13.10
N ARG A 252 4.97 8.38 -12.54
CA ARG A 252 3.75 9.19 -12.52
C ARG A 252 3.21 9.29 -13.94
N ARG A 253 1.96 8.93 -14.11
CA ARG A 253 1.24 9.29 -15.34
C ARG A 253 1.20 10.81 -15.45
N PRO A 254 1.27 11.38 -16.67
CA PRO A 254 1.02 12.79 -16.85
C PRO A 254 -0.36 13.13 -16.27
N GLN A 255 -0.45 14.23 -15.53
CA GLN A 255 -1.72 14.72 -14.99
C GLN A 255 -2.72 14.84 -16.14
N THR A 256 -3.83 14.15 -16.01
CA THR A 256 -4.92 14.22 -17.00
C THR A 256 -5.78 15.44 -16.68
N ALA A 257 -6.36 16.05 -17.71
CA ALA A 257 -7.38 17.09 -17.52
C ALA A 257 -8.71 16.54 -16.96
N VAL A 258 -8.82 15.20 -16.87
CA VAL A 258 -10.01 14.50 -16.38
C VAL A 258 -10.13 14.62 -14.87
N ARG A 259 -11.32 14.93 -14.40
CA ARG A 259 -11.66 14.97 -12.98
C ARG A 259 -12.79 14.00 -12.67
N LEU A 260 -12.67 13.36 -11.54
CA LEU A 260 -13.68 12.44 -11.01
C LEU A 260 -14.56 13.19 -10.01
N ALA A 261 -15.86 13.11 -10.20
CA ALA A 261 -16.81 13.65 -9.24
C ALA A 261 -16.74 12.90 -7.91
N THR A 262 -16.84 13.63 -6.79
CA THR A 262 -16.80 13.03 -5.45
C THR A 262 -18.14 12.42 -5.03
N GLY A 263 -19.24 12.82 -5.66
CA GLY A 263 -20.59 12.47 -5.23
C GLY A 263 -21.05 13.21 -3.97
N VAL A 264 -20.23 14.12 -3.46
CA VAL A 264 -20.56 14.95 -2.29
C VAL A 264 -21.01 16.34 -2.78
N PRO A 265 -22.31 16.69 -2.66
CA PRO A 265 -22.80 18.00 -3.09
C PRO A 265 -21.99 19.16 -2.50
N GLY A 266 -21.58 20.11 -3.34
CA GLY A 266 -20.78 21.28 -2.97
C GLY A 266 -19.27 21.03 -2.83
N LEU A 267 -18.79 19.77 -2.77
CA LEU A 267 -17.35 19.48 -2.63
C LEU A 267 -16.61 19.68 -3.96
N ASP A 268 -17.16 19.19 -5.05
CA ASP A 268 -16.51 19.28 -6.37
C ASP A 268 -16.28 20.73 -6.80
N GLU A 269 -17.20 21.64 -6.51
CA GLU A 269 -17.07 23.06 -6.83
C GLU A 269 -15.86 23.68 -6.13
N VAL A 270 -15.69 23.40 -4.84
CA VAL A 270 -14.58 23.96 -4.03
C VAL A 270 -13.24 23.28 -4.34
N MET A 271 -13.27 22.09 -4.91
CA MET A 271 -12.11 21.36 -5.45
C MET A 271 -11.77 21.74 -6.90
N GLY A 272 -12.54 22.66 -7.52
CA GLY A 272 -12.33 23.08 -8.90
C GLY A 272 -12.76 22.06 -9.94
N GLY A 273 -13.83 21.30 -9.64
CA GLY A 273 -14.49 20.33 -10.53
C GLY A 273 -14.28 18.86 -10.15
N GLY A 274 -13.89 18.57 -8.91
CA GLY A 274 -13.67 17.22 -8.40
C GLY A 274 -12.21 16.83 -8.27
N VAL A 275 -11.93 15.53 -8.08
CA VAL A 275 -10.60 14.94 -7.87
C VAL A 275 -9.91 14.73 -9.23
N PRO A 276 -8.65 15.20 -9.41
CA PRO A 276 -7.89 14.85 -10.62
C PRO A 276 -7.71 13.33 -10.75
N ALA A 277 -7.97 12.79 -11.95
CA ALA A 277 -7.83 11.36 -12.17
C ALA A 277 -6.38 10.89 -12.01
N GLY A 278 -6.18 9.82 -11.26
CA GLY A 278 -4.86 9.26 -10.92
C GLY A 278 -4.20 9.87 -9.70
N ASP A 279 -4.83 10.84 -9.02
CA ASP A 279 -4.32 11.42 -7.79
C ASP A 279 -4.68 10.58 -6.56
N ALA A 280 -3.89 10.76 -5.50
CA ALA A 280 -4.14 10.20 -4.18
C ALA A 280 -4.69 11.27 -3.25
N VAL A 281 -5.95 11.11 -2.85
CA VAL A 281 -6.68 11.99 -1.95
C VAL A 281 -6.66 11.45 -0.54
N MET A 282 -6.39 12.29 0.44
CA MET A 282 -6.52 11.97 1.85
C MET A 282 -7.59 12.82 2.52
N LEU A 283 -8.59 12.19 3.10
CA LEU A 283 -9.57 12.82 3.99
C LEU A 283 -9.19 12.53 5.44
N ALA A 284 -8.75 13.56 6.13
CA ALA A 284 -8.27 13.47 7.50
C ALA A 284 -9.23 14.17 8.47
N GLY A 285 -9.56 13.54 9.59
CA GLY A 285 -10.47 14.15 10.58
C GLY A 285 -10.64 13.32 11.83
N PRO A 286 -11.24 13.89 12.90
CA PRO A 286 -11.49 13.16 14.14
C PRO A 286 -12.48 12.02 13.97
N ALA A 287 -12.56 11.11 14.96
CA ALA A 287 -13.58 10.08 15.01
C ALA A 287 -14.97 10.72 14.96
N GLY A 288 -15.92 10.10 14.25
CA GLY A 288 -17.29 10.61 14.12
C GLY A 288 -17.48 11.80 13.16
N SER A 289 -16.44 12.31 12.49
CA SER A 289 -16.55 13.42 11.53
C SER A 289 -17.20 13.05 10.19
N GLY A 290 -17.55 11.78 9.96
CA GLY A 290 -18.22 11.32 8.73
C GLY A 290 -17.29 10.93 7.57
N LYS A 291 -16.01 10.67 7.84
CA LYS A 291 -15.01 10.28 6.82
C LYS A 291 -15.49 9.13 5.92
N THR A 292 -15.98 8.05 6.52
CA THR A 292 -16.54 6.90 5.81
C THR A 292 -17.75 7.28 4.94
N THR A 293 -18.56 8.26 5.37
CA THR A 293 -19.70 8.73 4.55
C THR A 293 -19.22 9.41 3.26
N PHE A 294 -18.19 10.27 3.33
CA PHE A 294 -17.57 10.86 2.15
C PHE A 294 -16.96 9.79 1.23
N ALA A 295 -16.24 8.82 1.81
CA ALA A 295 -15.67 7.70 1.07
C ALA A 295 -16.75 6.87 0.37
N THR A 296 -17.86 6.58 1.05
CA THR A 296 -19.00 5.84 0.47
C THR A 296 -19.65 6.59 -0.70
N GLN A 297 -19.79 7.92 -0.60
CA GLN A 297 -20.32 8.73 -1.71
C GLN A 297 -19.38 8.73 -2.92
N PHE A 298 -18.06 8.76 -2.69
CA PHE A 298 -17.07 8.62 -3.76
C PHE A 298 -17.16 7.27 -4.47
N VAL A 299 -17.42 6.19 -3.73
CA VAL A 299 -17.70 4.85 -4.27
C VAL A 299 -19.00 4.87 -5.09
N ALA A 300 -20.09 5.35 -4.48
CA ALA A 300 -21.41 5.35 -5.10
C ALA A 300 -21.44 6.17 -6.41
N GLU A 301 -20.76 7.29 -6.44
CA GLU A 301 -20.67 8.14 -7.63
C GLU A 301 -19.90 7.44 -8.77
N GLY A 302 -18.76 6.77 -8.46
CA GLY A 302 -18.04 5.98 -9.47
C GLY A 302 -18.90 4.87 -10.07
N LEU A 303 -19.58 4.11 -9.23
CA LEU A 303 -20.50 3.04 -9.66
C LEU A 303 -21.67 3.58 -10.48
N ARG A 304 -22.22 4.76 -10.11
CA ARG A 304 -23.29 5.43 -10.87
C ARG A 304 -22.81 5.84 -12.27
N GLN A 305 -21.54 6.22 -12.41
CA GLN A 305 -20.92 6.54 -13.70
C GLN A 305 -20.52 5.29 -14.49
N GLY A 306 -20.71 4.09 -13.93
CA GLY A 306 -20.38 2.82 -14.56
C GLY A 306 -18.91 2.40 -14.40
N GLU A 307 -18.17 3.04 -13.50
CA GLU A 307 -16.78 2.75 -13.22
C GLU A 307 -16.62 1.49 -12.35
N GLY A 308 -15.48 0.80 -12.47
CA GLY A 308 -15.06 -0.22 -11.51
C GLY A 308 -14.49 0.42 -10.24
N VAL A 309 -14.82 -0.13 -9.09
CA VAL A 309 -14.40 0.40 -7.78
C VAL A 309 -13.91 -0.71 -6.87
N VAL A 310 -12.77 -0.47 -6.21
CA VAL A 310 -12.26 -1.33 -5.13
C VAL A 310 -12.36 -0.60 -3.81
N VAL A 311 -12.90 -1.26 -2.78
CA VAL A 311 -12.98 -0.75 -1.41
C VAL A 311 -12.21 -1.68 -0.48
N VAL A 312 -11.24 -1.14 0.23
CA VAL A 312 -10.41 -1.84 1.21
C VAL A 312 -10.81 -1.40 2.61
N VAL A 313 -11.30 -2.32 3.42
CA VAL A 313 -11.72 -2.09 4.81
C VAL A 313 -10.93 -2.98 5.78
N PHE A 314 -10.70 -2.46 7.01
CA PHE A 314 -9.89 -3.12 8.03
C PHE A 314 -10.65 -3.31 9.35
N GLU A 315 -11.59 -2.44 9.67
CA GLU A 315 -12.22 -2.34 10.99
C GLU A 315 -13.64 -2.92 11.01
N GLU A 316 -14.30 -2.94 9.87
CA GLU A 316 -15.67 -3.43 9.74
C GLU A 316 -15.80 -4.50 8.65
N TYR A 317 -16.83 -5.33 8.75
CA TYR A 317 -17.13 -6.32 7.72
C TYR A 317 -17.76 -5.69 6.48
N PRO A 318 -17.54 -6.25 5.26
CA PRO A 318 -18.16 -5.76 4.03
C PRO A 318 -19.67 -5.61 4.11
N GLU A 319 -20.36 -6.54 4.76
CA GLU A 319 -21.82 -6.53 4.93
C GLU A 319 -22.27 -5.33 5.78
N GLU A 320 -21.51 -4.96 6.82
CA GLU A 320 -21.79 -3.80 7.67
C GLU A 320 -21.59 -2.49 6.89
N TYR A 321 -20.52 -2.43 6.08
CA TYR A 321 -20.27 -1.29 5.20
C TYR A 321 -21.42 -1.11 4.19
N LEU A 322 -21.83 -2.18 3.52
CA LEU A 322 -22.94 -2.18 2.54
C LEU A 322 -24.27 -1.78 3.19
N ALA A 323 -24.58 -2.34 4.37
CA ALA A 323 -25.79 -2.00 5.12
C ALA A 323 -25.83 -0.52 5.52
N ARG A 324 -24.68 0.03 5.96
CA ARG A 324 -24.55 1.45 6.30
C ARG A 324 -24.67 2.35 5.07
N ALA A 325 -24.11 1.95 3.93
CA ALA A 325 -24.27 2.66 2.66
C ALA A 325 -25.75 2.71 2.24
N LYS A 326 -26.44 1.58 2.33
CA LYS A 326 -27.85 1.45 2.00
C LYS A 326 -28.75 2.29 2.90
N ALA A 327 -28.44 2.38 4.19
CA ALA A 327 -29.15 3.24 5.14
C ALA A 327 -29.04 4.74 4.78
N ARG A 328 -28.07 5.13 3.93
CA ARG A 328 -27.88 6.48 3.39
C ARG A 328 -28.24 6.58 1.90
N SER A 329 -29.15 5.77 1.44
CA SER A 329 -29.65 5.76 0.04
C SER A 329 -28.60 5.36 -1.02
N HIS A 330 -27.51 4.72 -0.63
CA HIS A 330 -26.49 4.20 -1.54
C HIS A 330 -26.58 2.67 -1.59
N ASP A 331 -27.40 2.11 -2.49
CA ASP A 331 -27.50 0.66 -2.69
C ASP A 331 -26.33 0.18 -3.57
N LEU A 332 -25.29 -0.35 -2.92
CA LEU A 332 -24.06 -0.84 -3.55
C LEU A 332 -24.09 -2.35 -3.83
N GLU A 333 -25.07 -3.10 -3.28
CA GLU A 333 -25.16 -4.56 -3.38
C GLU A 333 -25.21 -5.03 -4.84
N LYS A 334 -26.05 -4.39 -5.67
CA LYS A 334 -26.17 -4.72 -7.10
C LYS A 334 -24.85 -4.56 -7.86
N SER A 335 -24.02 -3.59 -7.49
CA SER A 335 -22.73 -3.36 -8.13
C SER A 335 -21.71 -4.45 -7.80
N THR A 336 -21.83 -5.06 -6.63
CA THR A 336 -21.06 -6.24 -6.24
C THR A 336 -21.49 -7.46 -7.09
N GLU A 337 -22.80 -7.67 -7.23
CA GLU A 337 -23.34 -8.78 -8.03
C GLU A 337 -22.94 -8.73 -9.50
N VAL A 338 -22.88 -7.54 -10.10
CA VAL A 338 -22.46 -7.35 -11.50
C VAL A 338 -20.94 -7.23 -11.67
N GLY A 339 -20.15 -7.43 -10.61
CA GLY A 339 -18.69 -7.44 -10.67
C GLY A 339 -18.04 -6.07 -10.92
N ARG A 340 -18.70 -4.96 -10.55
CA ARG A 340 -18.14 -3.61 -10.64
C ARG A 340 -17.62 -3.07 -9.31
N LEU A 341 -18.03 -3.68 -8.20
CA LEU A 341 -17.56 -3.37 -6.87
C LEU A 341 -16.86 -4.59 -6.29
N LYS A 342 -15.60 -4.44 -5.94
CA LYS A 342 -14.86 -5.43 -5.15
C LYS A 342 -14.58 -4.86 -3.77
N MET A 343 -15.04 -5.58 -2.74
CA MET A 343 -14.71 -5.25 -1.36
C MET A 343 -13.67 -6.21 -0.83
N LEU A 344 -12.58 -5.66 -0.31
CA LEU A 344 -11.51 -6.40 0.34
C LEU A 344 -11.57 -6.13 1.84
N TYR A 345 -11.77 -7.19 2.62
CA TYR A 345 -11.69 -7.15 4.07
C TYR A 345 -10.33 -7.70 4.51
N LEU A 346 -9.43 -6.81 4.81
CA LEU A 346 -8.06 -7.16 5.18
C LEU A 346 -7.89 -7.07 6.70
N ARG A 347 -8.33 -8.12 7.37
CA ARG A 347 -8.12 -8.30 8.79
C ARG A 347 -7.28 -9.54 8.97
N PRO A 348 -6.13 -9.54 9.45
CA PRO A 348 -5.76 -9.45 10.83
C PRO A 348 -4.36 -8.87 11.06
N LEU A 349 -3.97 -8.66 12.28
CA LEU A 349 -2.75 -8.25 12.94
C LEU A 349 -1.39 -8.78 12.37
N ASP A 350 -1.38 -9.41 11.18
CA ASP A 350 -0.21 -10.07 10.57
C ASP A 350 0.01 -9.70 9.10
N LEU A 351 -0.68 -8.67 8.58
CA LEU A 351 -0.53 -8.26 7.19
C LEU A 351 0.87 -7.72 6.90
N SER A 352 1.33 -8.00 5.69
CA SER A 352 2.44 -7.27 5.08
C SER A 352 1.91 -6.28 4.05
N VAL A 353 2.67 -5.22 3.79
CA VAL A 353 2.30 -4.23 2.78
C VAL A 353 2.32 -4.83 1.39
N ASP A 354 3.30 -5.69 1.10
CA ASP A 354 3.45 -6.31 -0.20
C ASP A 354 2.29 -7.28 -0.49
N GLU A 355 1.78 -7.98 0.53
CA GLU A 355 0.58 -8.82 0.45
C GLU A 355 -0.67 -7.98 0.20
N THR A 356 -0.89 -6.95 1.03
CA THR A 356 -2.01 -6.01 0.85
C THR A 356 -2.02 -5.41 -0.56
N LEU A 357 -0.85 -5.00 -1.05
CA LEU A 357 -0.72 -4.42 -2.38
C LEU A 357 -1.04 -5.43 -3.48
N ALA A 358 -0.58 -6.68 -3.35
CA ALA A 358 -0.86 -7.73 -4.32
C ALA A 358 -2.38 -8.00 -4.42
N GLU A 359 -3.08 -8.11 -3.28
CA GLU A 359 -4.52 -8.32 -3.25
C GLU A 359 -5.31 -7.13 -3.84
N VAL A 360 -4.88 -5.89 -3.53
CA VAL A 360 -5.54 -4.70 -4.09
C VAL A 360 -5.30 -4.59 -5.60
N LEU A 361 -4.10 -4.89 -6.08
CA LEU A 361 -3.80 -4.87 -7.52
C LEU A 361 -4.58 -5.95 -8.29
N GLU A 362 -4.73 -7.14 -7.72
CA GLU A 362 -5.55 -8.21 -8.28
C GLU A 362 -7.02 -7.76 -8.39
N ALA A 363 -7.57 -7.17 -7.33
CA ALA A 363 -8.91 -6.64 -7.33
C ALA A 363 -9.11 -5.48 -8.33
N VAL A 364 -8.11 -4.60 -8.48
CA VAL A 364 -8.12 -3.52 -9.47
C VAL A 364 -8.25 -4.07 -10.89
N VAL A 365 -7.52 -5.14 -11.20
CA VAL A 365 -7.59 -5.80 -12.51
C VAL A 365 -8.92 -6.53 -12.69
N GLU A 366 -9.41 -7.23 -11.65
CA GLU A 366 -10.65 -8.03 -11.69
C GLU A 366 -11.87 -7.20 -12.09
N VAL A 367 -11.99 -5.97 -11.54
CA VAL A 367 -13.18 -5.11 -11.79
C VAL A 367 -12.88 -3.95 -12.75
N ASP A 368 -11.69 -3.91 -13.38
CA ASP A 368 -11.23 -2.77 -14.20
C ASP A 368 -11.40 -1.43 -13.47
N ALA A 369 -10.86 -1.37 -12.24
CA ALA A 369 -11.12 -0.27 -11.33
C ALA A 369 -10.48 1.05 -11.80
N THR A 370 -11.23 2.13 -11.70
CA THR A 370 -10.73 3.51 -11.81
C THR A 370 -10.59 4.18 -10.45
N ARG A 371 -11.30 3.67 -9.43
CA ARG A 371 -11.29 4.18 -8.06
C ARG A 371 -10.90 3.10 -7.07
N VAL A 372 -10.03 3.46 -6.13
CA VAL A 372 -9.68 2.65 -4.96
C VAL A 372 -9.96 3.46 -3.70
N VAL A 373 -10.71 2.90 -2.78
CA VAL A 373 -10.99 3.52 -1.46
C VAL A 373 -10.30 2.70 -0.39
N ILE A 374 -9.55 3.35 0.52
CA ILE A 374 -8.91 2.74 1.69
C ILE A 374 -9.50 3.37 2.95
N ASP A 375 -10.35 2.63 3.66
CA ASP A 375 -11.03 3.08 4.87
C ASP A 375 -10.76 2.11 6.03
N SER A 376 -9.80 2.43 6.91
CA SER A 376 -8.99 3.64 7.06
C SER A 376 -7.48 3.31 7.07
N LEU A 377 -6.64 4.32 6.84
CA LEU A 377 -5.18 4.18 7.03
C LEU A 377 -4.82 3.86 8.48
N SER A 378 -5.60 4.34 9.43
CA SER A 378 -5.43 4.01 10.86
C SER A 378 -5.70 2.52 11.09
N GLY A 379 -6.76 1.96 10.50
CA GLY A 379 -7.05 0.53 10.53
C GLY A 379 -5.96 -0.29 9.82
N PHE A 380 -5.45 0.18 8.70
CA PHE A 380 -4.34 -0.45 7.99
C PHE A 380 -3.07 -0.53 8.86
N GLU A 381 -2.68 0.57 9.54
CA GLU A 381 -1.53 0.58 10.45
C GLU A 381 -1.68 -0.46 11.57
N VAL A 382 -2.89 -0.61 12.12
CA VAL A 382 -3.20 -1.61 13.15
C VAL A 382 -3.18 -3.03 12.59
N ALA A 383 -3.66 -3.25 11.37
CA ALA A 383 -3.69 -4.56 10.71
C ALA A 383 -2.30 -5.08 10.32
N LEU A 384 -1.31 -4.20 10.15
CA LEU A 384 0.06 -4.61 9.86
C LEU A 384 0.69 -5.39 11.01
N ALA A 385 1.47 -6.40 10.66
CA ALA A 385 2.32 -7.10 11.61
C ALA A 385 3.26 -6.11 12.33
N PRO A 386 3.54 -6.30 13.63
CA PRO A 386 4.36 -5.38 14.41
C PRO A 386 5.72 -5.07 13.78
N ALA A 387 6.31 -6.05 13.09
CA ALA A 387 7.59 -5.88 12.37
C ALA A 387 7.53 -4.84 11.24
N PHE A 388 6.34 -4.59 10.65
CA PHE A 388 6.16 -3.62 9.56
C PHE A 388 5.68 -2.25 10.01
N ARG A 389 5.13 -2.13 11.22
CA ARG A 389 4.62 -0.84 11.73
C ARG A 389 5.70 0.22 11.89
N LYS A 390 6.95 -0.18 12.14
CA LYS A 390 8.09 0.74 12.26
C LYS A 390 8.35 1.48 10.95
N ASP A 391 8.11 0.82 9.83
CA ASP A 391 8.35 1.33 8.48
C ASP A 391 7.03 1.69 7.76
N PHE A 392 5.95 1.95 8.52
CA PHE A 392 4.60 2.22 7.98
C PHE A 392 4.61 3.31 6.92
N ARG A 393 5.38 4.37 7.13
CA ARG A 393 5.48 5.51 6.21
C ARG A 393 6.06 5.11 4.83
N GLU A 394 7.18 4.37 4.82
CA GLU A 394 7.79 3.84 3.60
C GLU A 394 6.83 2.86 2.90
N SER A 395 6.20 2.04 3.70
CA SER A 395 5.22 1.05 3.26
C SER A 395 4.03 1.71 2.56
N LEU A 396 3.47 2.75 3.15
CA LEU A 396 2.37 3.52 2.58
C LEU A 396 2.80 4.26 1.31
N TYR A 397 4.03 4.81 1.29
CA TYR A 397 4.58 5.44 0.09
C TYR A 397 4.65 4.46 -1.09
N ARG A 398 5.11 3.23 -0.85
CA ARG A 398 5.17 2.17 -1.87
C ARG A 398 3.78 1.75 -2.33
N LEU A 399 2.84 1.56 -1.39
CA LEU A 399 1.46 1.19 -1.68
C LEU A 399 0.79 2.24 -2.59
N VAL A 400 0.79 3.49 -2.17
CA VAL A 400 0.17 4.59 -2.93
C VAL A 400 0.86 4.77 -4.28
N GLY A 401 2.21 4.75 -4.31
CA GLY A 401 2.97 4.88 -5.56
C GLY A 401 2.69 3.77 -6.57
N ALA A 402 2.57 2.52 -6.12
CA ALA A 402 2.26 1.40 -7.00
C ALA A 402 0.82 1.45 -7.52
N LEU A 403 -0.15 1.79 -6.67
CA LEU A 403 -1.55 1.91 -7.08
C LEU A 403 -1.74 3.09 -8.06
N THR A 404 -1.19 4.27 -7.76
CA THR A 404 -1.30 5.42 -8.69
C THR A 404 -0.60 5.17 -10.03
N ALA A 405 0.45 4.34 -10.07
CA ALA A 405 1.10 3.93 -11.31
C ALA A 405 0.17 3.13 -12.24
N THR A 406 -0.86 2.44 -11.73
CA THR A 406 -1.89 1.78 -12.56
C THR A 406 -2.85 2.79 -13.18
N GLY A 407 -2.90 4.01 -12.66
CA GLY A 407 -3.79 5.09 -13.10
C GLY A 407 -5.09 5.18 -12.32
N VAL A 408 -5.27 4.38 -11.28
CA VAL A 408 -6.43 4.50 -10.39
C VAL A 408 -6.34 5.77 -9.54
N THR A 409 -7.47 6.35 -9.21
CA THR A 409 -7.60 7.43 -8.23
C THR A 409 -7.86 6.83 -6.87
N ILE A 410 -7.04 7.22 -5.87
CA ILE A 410 -7.11 6.66 -4.53
C ILE A 410 -7.76 7.66 -3.58
N PHE A 411 -8.76 7.22 -2.83
CA PHE A 411 -9.38 8.00 -1.76
C PHE A 411 -9.13 7.29 -0.41
N MET A 412 -8.37 7.94 0.46
CA MET A 412 -7.97 7.37 1.75
C MET A 412 -8.56 8.18 2.89
N THR A 413 -9.06 7.50 3.91
CA THR A 413 -9.47 8.13 5.16
C THR A 413 -8.41 7.92 6.24
N THR A 414 -8.24 8.88 7.14
CA THR A 414 -7.36 8.75 8.30
C THR A 414 -7.92 9.47 9.52
N GLU A 415 -7.71 8.89 10.68
CA GLU A 415 -8.09 9.52 11.93
C GLU A 415 -7.01 10.48 12.41
N ILE A 416 -7.43 11.62 12.93
CA ILE A 416 -6.58 12.59 13.58
C ILE A 416 -6.87 12.58 15.08
N VAL A 417 -5.91 12.12 15.87
CA VAL A 417 -6.02 12.04 17.33
C VAL A 417 -5.31 13.24 17.96
N GLY A 418 -6.03 14.00 18.80
CA GLY A 418 -5.48 15.05 19.65
C GLY A 418 -5.81 16.49 19.25
N SER A 419 -5.75 17.40 20.24
CA SER A 419 -5.87 18.85 20.04
C SER A 419 -4.59 19.36 19.37
N TYR A 420 -4.72 20.01 18.22
CA TYR A 420 -3.58 20.52 17.48
C TYR A 420 -2.91 21.70 18.20
N PRO A 421 -1.60 21.65 18.45
CA PRO A 421 -0.82 22.87 18.59
C PRO A 421 -0.84 23.61 17.24
N ALA A 422 -0.91 24.93 17.29
CA ALA A 422 -0.94 25.77 16.11
C ALA A 422 0.08 25.34 15.04
N GLY A 423 -0.38 25.03 13.84
CA GLY A 423 0.45 24.84 12.66
C GLY A 423 0.69 23.39 12.16
N ARG A 424 0.26 22.35 12.86
CA ARG A 424 0.44 20.96 12.38
C ARG A 424 -0.90 20.35 11.95
N PHE A 425 -1.22 20.45 10.66
CA PHE A 425 -2.51 20.04 10.09
C PHE A 425 -2.59 18.57 9.67
N THR A 426 -1.47 17.88 9.66
CA THR A 426 -1.41 16.45 9.36
C THR A 426 -0.48 15.78 10.35
N THR A 427 -0.73 14.51 10.68
CA THR A 427 0.36 13.69 11.19
C THR A 427 1.50 13.85 10.21
N GLU A 428 2.65 14.41 10.64
CA GLU A 428 3.82 14.78 9.80
C GLU A 428 4.29 13.69 8.82
N LYS A 429 3.67 12.52 8.93
CA LYS A 429 4.08 11.30 8.27
C LYS A 429 3.48 11.06 6.88
N VAL A 430 2.40 11.76 6.45
CA VAL A 430 1.60 11.34 5.29
C VAL A 430 1.42 12.41 4.20
N SER A 431 1.65 13.70 4.52
CA SER A 431 1.36 14.82 3.60
C SER A 431 2.18 14.82 2.30
N PHE A 432 3.34 14.15 2.25
CA PHE A 432 4.16 14.06 1.04
C PHE A 432 3.76 12.90 0.12
N ILE A 433 2.96 11.96 0.62
CA ILE A 433 2.52 10.75 -0.10
C ILE A 433 1.30 11.05 -0.97
N THR A 434 0.46 12.01 -0.53
CA THR A 434 -0.81 12.35 -1.17
C THR A 434 -0.71 13.60 -2.03
N ASP A 435 -1.50 13.65 -3.09
CA ASP A 435 -1.61 14.80 -3.98
C ASP A 435 -2.58 15.83 -3.41
N ASP A 436 -3.71 15.35 -2.90
CA ASP A 436 -4.79 16.16 -2.35
C ASP A 436 -5.03 15.84 -0.87
N ILE A 437 -5.34 16.86 -0.07
CA ILE A 437 -5.61 16.72 1.36
C ILE A 437 -6.85 17.55 1.72
N ILE A 438 -7.87 16.87 2.25
CA ILE A 438 -9.07 17.45 2.83
C ILE A 438 -9.01 17.21 4.33
N VAL A 439 -9.22 18.26 5.13
CA VAL A 439 -9.19 18.18 6.59
C VAL A 439 -10.55 18.50 7.15
N GLN A 440 -11.09 17.61 7.96
CA GLN A 440 -12.32 17.78 8.72
C GLN A 440 -12.02 18.14 10.16
N ARG A 441 -12.88 18.94 10.79
CA ARG A 441 -12.80 19.34 12.19
C ARG A 441 -14.16 19.52 12.82
N PHE A 442 -14.18 19.37 14.14
CA PHE A 442 -15.26 19.91 14.95
C PHE A 442 -14.89 21.31 15.45
N VAL A 443 -15.86 22.20 15.44
CA VAL A 443 -15.75 23.56 15.98
C VAL A 443 -16.96 23.83 16.86
N GLU A 444 -16.76 24.54 17.95
CA GLU A 444 -17.86 24.99 18.82
C GLU A 444 -18.33 26.37 18.39
N ILE A 445 -19.60 26.50 18.04
CA ILE A 445 -20.24 27.75 17.65
C ILE A 445 -21.57 27.86 18.41
N ASP A 446 -21.73 28.90 19.18
CA ASP A 446 -22.95 29.17 19.98
C ASP A 446 -23.32 27.99 20.91
N GLY A 447 -22.33 27.28 21.45
CA GLY A 447 -22.53 26.11 22.33
C GLY A 447 -22.89 24.81 21.58
N GLU A 448 -22.89 24.82 20.26
CA GLU A 448 -23.13 23.64 19.42
C GLU A 448 -21.85 23.17 18.74
N LEU A 449 -21.67 21.86 18.72
CA LEU A 449 -20.57 21.23 17.96
C LEU A 449 -20.93 21.15 16.48
N ARG A 450 -20.25 21.91 15.65
CA ARG A 450 -20.44 21.93 14.19
C ARG A 450 -19.26 21.32 13.47
N THR A 451 -19.55 20.75 12.31
CA THR A 451 -18.53 20.13 11.44
C THR A 451 -18.09 21.13 10.37
N VAL A 452 -16.77 21.25 10.19
CA VAL A 452 -16.16 22.05 9.14
C VAL A 452 -15.10 21.26 8.40
N LEU A 453 -14.89 21.59 7.12
CA LEU A 453 -13.82 21.05 6.31
C LEU A 453 -13.05 22.17 5.59
N ALA A 454 -11.81 21.88 5.22
CA ALA A 454 -11.00 22.74 4.37
C ALA A 454 -10.16 21.89 3.42
N ILE A 455 -9.96 22.39 2.20
CA ILE A 455 -9.00 21.82 1.25
C ILE A 455 -7.63 22.37 1.62
N HIS A 456 -6.79 21.53 2.21
CA HIS A 456 -5.46 21.94 2.68
C HIS A 456 -4.43 21.95 1.56
N LYS A 457 -4.56 21.03 0.61
CA LYS A 457 -3.62 20.87 -0.50
C LYS A 457 -4.34 20.26 -1.71
N MET A 458 -4.06 20.77 -2.90
CA MET A 458 -4.33 20.12 -4.19
C MET A 458 -3.17 20.41 -5.13
N ARG A 459 -2.52 19.37 -5.64
CA ARG A 459 -1.41 19.54 -6.56
C ARG A 459 -1.91 19.92 -7.94
N GLY A 460 -1.30 20.99 -8.52
CA GLY A 460 -1.59 21.41 -9.89
C GLY A 460 -3.00 21.98 -10.12
N SER A 461 -3.80 22.17 -9.07
CA SER A 461 -5.19 22.61 -9.16
C SER A 461 -5.48 23.83 -8.28
N LYS A 462 -6.34 24.73 -8.79
CA LYS A 462 -6.93 25.79 -7.95
C LYS A 462 -8.04 25.17 -7.10
N HIS A 463 -8.10 25.54 -5.85
CA HIS A 463 -9.12 25.09 -4.90
C HIS A 463 -9.49 26.24 -3.95
N SER A 464 -10.63 26.14 -3.27
CA SER A 464 -11.00 27.05 -2.20
C SER A 464 -10.05 26.91 -1.02
N ARG A 465 -9.72 28.04 -0.37
CA ARG A 465 -8.96 28.10 0.88
C ARG A 465 -9.82 28.41 2.10
N GLU A 466 -11.15 28.45 1.90
CA GLU A 466 -12.11 28.75 2.95
C GLU A 466 -12.37 27.52 3.81
N PHE A 467 -12.73 27.74 5.06
CA PHE A 467 -13.34 26.71 5.89
C PHE A 467 -14.82 26.65 5.58
N LEU A 468 -15.31 25.49 5.21
CA LEU A 468 -16.68 25.24 4.79
C LEU A 468 -17.39 24.43 5.87
N THR A 469 -18.62 24.77 6.18
CA THR A 469 -19.48 23.92 7.00
C THR A 469 -19.89 22.69 6.19
N TYR A 470 -20.20 21.58 6.84
CA TYR A 470 -20.87 20.46 6.20
C TYR A 470 -21.78 19.75 7.20
N SER A 471 -22.77 19.04 6.68
CA SER A 471 -23.69 18.23 7.47
C SER A 471 -23.78 16.81 6.93
N ILE A 472 -24.05 15.86 7.82
CA ILE A 472 -24.37 14.48 7.45
C ILE A 472 -25.89 14.34 7.52
N THR A 473 -26.49 14.02 6.37
CA THR A 473 -27.92 13.80 6.19
C THR A 473 -28.24 12.32 5.95
N ASP A 474 -29.50 11.97 5.82
CA ASP A 474 -29.93 10.62 5.42
C ASP A 474 -29.48 10.25 4.01
N GLN A 475 -29.11 11.24 3.18
CA GLN A 475 -28.59 11.03 1.83
C GLN A 475 -27.05 11.13 1.73
N GLY A 476 -26.38 11.31 2.86
CA GLY A 476 -24.93 11.44 2.93
C GLY A 476 -24.47 12.83 3.39
N ALA A 477 -23.21 13.10 3.10
CA ALA A 477 -22.56 14.38 3.43
C ALA A 477 -22.93 15.45 2.39
N VAL A 478 -23.15 16.67 2.85
CA VAL A 478 -23.40 17.85 2.01
C VAL A 478 -22.54 18.99 2.50
N VAL A 479 -21.75 19.59 1.62
CA VAL A 479 -20.93 20.76 1.92
C VAL A 479 -21.78 22.01 1.85
N GLY A 480 -21.73 22.81 2.92
CA GLY A 480 -22.46 24.06 3.07
C GLY A 480 -21.60 25.30 2.80
N PRO A 481 -22.09 26.46 3.20
CA PRO A 481 -21.41 27.72 2.97
C PRO A 481 -20.11 27.87 3.75
N PRO A 482 -19.22 28.76 3.30
CA PRO A 482 -17.99 29.06 4.02
C PRO A 482 -18.25 29.78 5.35
N LEU A 483 -17.40 29.45 6.33
CA LEU A 483 -17.47 30.02 7.69
C LEU A 483 -16.66 31.33 7.75
N ARG A 484 -17.25 32.44 7.33
CA ARG A 484 -16.52 33.71 7.08
C ARG A 484 -16.30 34.61 8.31
N HIS A 485 -17.11 34.49 9.36
CA HIS A 485 -17.10 35.42 10.48
C HIS A 485 -16.31 34.95 11.71
N TYR A 486 -15.44 33.92 11.52
CA TYR A 486 -14.68 33.37 12.62
C TYR A 486 -13.19 33.29 12.28
N LYS A 487 -12.35 33.66 13.23
CA LYS A 487 -10.90 33.40 13.21
C LYS A 487 -10.54 32.38 14.29
N GLY A 488 -9.35 31.79 14.18
CA GLY A 488 -8.89 30.81 15.15
C GLY A 488 -9.38 29.37 14.90
N ILE A 489 -10.04 29.08 13.77
CA ILE A 489 -10.44 27.71 13.39
C ILE A 489 -9.23 26.78 13.39
N THR A 490 -8.07 27.28 13.02
CA THR A 490 -6.82 26.50 12.99
C THR A 490 -6.21 26.26 14.36
N THR A 491 -6.45 27.16 15.33
CA THR A 491 -5.92 27.05 16.69
C THR A 491 -6.87 26.33 17.65
N GLY A 492 -8.11 26.08 17.22
CA GLY A 492 -9.17 25.44 18.02
C GLY A 492 -9.88 26.42 18.97
N VAL A 493 -9.45 27.68 19.01
CA VAL A 493 -10.13 28.76 19.79
C VAL A 493 -10.79 29.69 18.79
N LEU A 494 -12.09 29.52 18.62
CA LEU A 494 -12.88 30.36 17.73
C LEU A 494 -13.14 31.72 18.39
N GLU A 495 -12.79 32.75 17.66
CA GLU A 495 -13.17 34.12 17.98
C GLU A 495 -14.04 34.66 16.86
N LEU A 496 -15.19 35.21 17.24
CA LEU A 496 -16.05 35.91 16.29
C LEU A 496 -15.29 37.14 15.75
N MET A 497 -15.11 37.19 14.44
CA MET A 497 -14.60 38.41 13.83
C MET A 497 -15.74 39.41 13.79
N PRO A 498 -15.52 40.62 14.26
CA PRO A 498 -16.48 41.67 13.99
C PRO A 498 -16.70 41.74 12.47
N PRO A 499 -17.93 41.99 12.00
CA PRO A 499 -18.19 42.13 10.58
C PRO A 499 -17.17 43.11 10.00
N SER A 500 -16.55 42.71 8.87
CA SER A 500 -15.56 43.52 8.16
C SER A 500 -16.27 44.71 7.49
N GLY A 501 -16.66 45.66 8.31
CA GLY A 501 -16.91 47.04 7.85
C GLY A 501 -15.56 47.74 7.62
N PRO A 502 -15.53 48.84 6.92
CA PRO A 502 -14.33 49.63 6.79
C PRO A 502 -13.76 49.91 8.19
N PRO A 503 -12.40 49.93 8.35
CA PRO A 503 -11.78 50.01 9.66
C PRO A 503 -12.33 51.20 10.43
N GLY A 504 -13.20 50.94 11.39
CA GLY A 504 -13.80 52.02 12.13
C GLY A 504 -15.12 51.80 12.85
N TYR A 505 -15.93 50.81 12.47
CA TYR A 505 -17.29 50.69 13.02
C TYR A 505 -17.47 49.40 13.81
N VAL A 506 -17.21 49.44 15.10
CA VAL A 506 -17.36 48.27 15.99
C VAL A 506 -18.78 48.22 16.55
N GLY A 507 -19.46 47.05 16.42
CA GLY A 507 -20.77 46.80 17.07
C GLY A 507 -22.00 47.17 16.23
N LEU A 508 -21.84 47.40 14.93
CA LEU A 508 -22.95 47.63 14.00
C LEU A 508 -23.31 46.34 13.24
N THR A 509 -24.62 46.18 12.99
CA THR A 509 -25.13 45.15 12.06
C THR A 509 -24.84 45.56 10.60
N ASP A 510 -24.97 44.65 9.64
CA ASP A 510 -24.75 44.93 8.21
C ASP A 510 -25.65 46.06 7.69
N HIS A 511 -26.91 46.11 8.13
CA HIS A 511 -27.85 47.20 7.80
C HIS A 511 -27.44 48.54 8.43
N GLU A 512 -26.94 48.53 9.67
CA GLU A 512 -26.46 49.70 10.34
C GLU A 512 -25.17 50.23 9.72
N SER A 513 -24.28 49.37 9.34
CA SER A 513 -23.03 49.70 8.63
C SER A 513 -23.31 50.28 7.26
N HIS A 514 -24.20 49.66 6.49
CA HIS A 514 -24.61 50.15 5.16
C HIS A 514 -25.28 51.52 5.24
N LEU A 515 -26.14 51.76 6.24
CA LEU A 515 -26.76 53.06 6.41
C LEU A 515 -25.75 54.13 6.82
N LEU A 516 -24.80 53.80 7.70
CA LEU A 516 -23.75 54.72 8.12
C LEU A 516 -22.81 55.08 6.97
N GLU A 517 -22.44 54.09 6.13
CA GLU A 517 -21.67 54.32 4.90
C GLU A 517 -22.40 55.26 3.94
N THR A 518 -23.69 55.02 3.75
CA THR A 518 -24.56 55.88 2.94
C THR A 518 -24.58 57.29 3.48
N LEU A 519 -24.71 57.47 4.81
CA LEU A 519 -24.68 58.74 5.49
C LEU A 519 -23.33 59.45 5.37
N VAL A 520 -22.24 58.73 5.50
CA VAL A 520 -20.86 59.27 5.29
C VAL A 520 -20.67 59.75 3.87
N HIS A 521 -21.20 59.01 2.88
CA HIS A 521 -21.08 59.36 1.47
C HIS A 521 -21.90 60.57 1.05
N ILE A 522 -23.11 60.73 1.64
CA ILE A 522 -24.03 61.80 1.28
C ILE A 522 -23.79 63.04 2.14
N GLY A 523 -23.22 62.89 3.34
CA GLY A 523 -23.09 63.95 4.35
C GLY A 523 -24.37 64.17 5.15
N SER A 524 -24.57 65.39 5.67
CA SER A 524 -25.76 65.70 6.43
C SER A 524 -27.05 65.57 5.62
N SER A 525 -27.97 64.71 6.10
CA SER A 525 -29.11 64.27 5.28
C SER A 525 -30.38 64.00 6.11
N SER A 526 -31.55 64.24 5.48
CA SER A 526 -32.83 63.94 6.10
C SER A 526 -33.11 62.42 6.09
N ARG A 527 -33.99 61.93 6.98
CA ARG A 527 -34.42 60.55 7.05
C ARG A 527 -35.05 60.08 5.72
N ALA A 528 -35.77 60.94 5.02
CA ALA A 528 -36.41 60.62 3.74
C ALA A 528 -35.35 60.34 2.67
N LEU A 529 -34.34 61.18 2.54
CA LEU A 529 -33.25 61.00 1.58
C LEU A 529 -32.40 59.75 1.88
N LEU A 530 -32.17 59.46 3.16
CA LEU A 530 -31.46 58.26 3.59
C LEU A 530 -32.26 56.98 3.27
N SER A 531 -33.60 57.04 3.47
CA SER A 531 -34.50 55.94 3.11
C SER A 531 -34.46 55.62 1.60
N GLU A 532 -34.50 56.66 0.77
CA GLU A 532 -34.42 56.55 -0.68
C GLU A 532 -33.06 55.95 -1.14
N ARG A 533 -31.96 56.46 -0.58
CA ARG A 533 -30.62 56.09 -1.00
C ARG A 533 -30.12 54.73 -0.47
N ALA A 534 -30.51 54.39 0.75
CA ALA A 534 -30.16 53.10 1.36
C ALA A 534 -31.15 51.97 1.02
N GLY A 535 -32.31 52.28 0.39
CA GLY A 535 -33.35 51.31 0.08
C GLY A 535 -34.00 50.69 1.32
N VAL A 536 -33.99 51.40 2.46
CA VAL A 536 -34.50 50.91 3.75
C VAL A 536 -35.76 51.71 4.13
N SER A 537 -36.77 51.06 4.72
CA SER A 537 -38.02 51.70 5.10
C SER A 537 -37.84 52.82 6.15
N LEU A 538 -38.65 53.90 6.12
CA LEU A 538 -38.55 55.01 7.09
C LEU A 538 -38.65 54.57 8.55
N PRO A 539 -39.50 53.61 8.97
CA PRO A 539 -39.52 53.13 10.35
C PRO A 539 -38.22 52.45 10.76
N GLU A 540 -37.62 51.70 9.88
CA GLU A 540 -36.36 51.01 10.11
C GLU A 540 -35.18 51.97 10.11
N ILE A 541 -35.14 52.96 9.22
CA ILE A 541 -34.16 54.04 9.23
C ILE A 541 -34.19 54.78 10.57
N LYS A 542 -35.37 55.09 11.10
CA LYS A 542 -35.49 55.72 12.40
C LYS A 542 -34.87 54.88 13.53
N ARG A 543 -35.13 53.59 13.52
CA ARG A 543 -34.56 52.64 14.49
C ARG A 543 -33.04 52.58 14.39
N ILE A 544 -32.49 52.46 13.20
CA ILE A 544 -31.07 52.38 12.96
C ILE A 544 -30.38 53.69 13.34
N LEU A 545 -30.88 54.84 12.92
CA LEU A 545 -30.29 56.13 13.23
C LEU A 545 -30.26 56.43 14.74
N ASN A 546 -31.33 56.09 15.46
CA ASN A 546 -31.35 56.26 16.94
C ASN A 546 -30.28 55.35 17.60
N ARG A 547 -30.02 54.18 17.05
CA ARG A 547 -28.96 53.29 17.54
C ARG A 547 -27.57 53.78 17.16
N LEU A 548 -27.39 54.35 15.98
CA LEU A 548 -26.14 54.98 15.56
C LEU A 548 -25.81 56.20 16.43
N GLU A 549 -26.83 56.96 16.83
CA GLU A 549 -26.69 58.06 17.76
C GLU A 549 -26.27 57.58 19.15
N LEU A 550 -26.96 56.60 19.70
CA LEU A 550 -26.60 55.95 20.97
C LEU A 550 -25.17 55.42 21.02
N LEU A 551 -24.70 54.91 19.89
CA LEU A 551 -23.33 54.38 19.72
C LEU A 551 -22.31 55.46 19.35
N GLY A 552 -22.74 56.75 19.19
CA GLY A 552 -21.87 57.86 18.88
C GLY A 552 -21.36 57.93 17.43
N TYR A 553 -22.04 57.31 16.49
CA TYR A 553 -21.67 57.29 15.06
C TYR A 553 -22.40 58.35 14.22
N ALA A 554 -23.51 58.85 14.68
CA ALA A 554 -24.28 59.88 14.00
C ALA A 554 -24.96 60.84 15.03
N VAL A 555 -25.31 62.05 14.62
CA VAL A 555 -26.04 63.02 15.43
C VAL A 555 -27.10 63.71 14.57
N ALA A 556 -28.26 63.96 15.16
CA ALA A 556 -29.30 64.75 14.53
C ALA A 556 -29.12 66.28 14.88
N ASP A 557 -29.29 67.14 13.88
CA ASP A 557 -29.38 68.60 14.09
C ASP A 557 -30.78 69.02 14.50
N ALA A 558 -30.96 70.31 14.87
CA ALA A 558 -32.24 70.86 15.25
C ALA A 558 -33.30 70.82 14.11
N ALA A 559 -32.90 70.71 12.88
CA ALA A 559 -33.77 70.60 11.71
C ALA A 559 -34.16 69.14 11.38
N GLY A 560 -33.61 68.16 12.14
CA GLY A 560 -33.88 66.74 11.94
C GLY A 560 -33.02 66.02 10.85
N ASN A 561 -31.96 66.69 10.38
CA ASN A 561 -30.96 66.04 9.50
C ASN A 561 -29.92 65.29 10.33
N TRP A 562 -29.44 64.18 9.78
CA TRP A 562 -28.46 63.37 10.45
C TRP A 562 -27.09 63.56 9.81
N THR A 563 -26.08 63.68 10.63
CA THR A 563 -24.70 63.90 10.22
C THR A 563 -23.83 62.78 10.82
N PRO A 564 -22.95 62.13 10.03
CA PRO A 564 -22.02 61.17 10.59
C PRO A 564 -20.99 61.88 11.48
N LEU A 565 -20.71 61.30 12.63
CA LEU A 565 -19.66 61.80 13.52
C LEU A 565 -18.32 61.17 13.11
N ALA A 566 -17.27 61.99 13.03
CA ALA A 566 -15.92 61.47 12.91
C ALA A 566 -15.63 60.62 14.17
N LYS A 567 -15.08 59.43 14.02
CA LYS A 567 -14.83 58.49 15.10
C LYS A 567 -14.27 59.13 16.36
N PRO A 568 -14.78 58.75 17.56
CA PRO A 568 -14.01 59.01 18.78
C PRO A 568 -12.71 58.20 18.67
N ALA A 569 -11.58 58.87 18.79
CA ALA A 569 -10.28 58.25 18.96
C ALA A 569 -10.29 57.56 20.33
N TRP A 570 -10.32 56.21 20.32
CA TRP A 570 -10.02 55.39 21.48
C TRP A 570 -8.59 54.90 21.38
#